data_fe7acba60def699658812913ec07cab4
#
_entry.id   fe7acba60def699658812913ec07cab4
#
_cell.length_a   1.000
_cell.length_b   1.000
_cell.length_c   1.000
_cell.angle_alpha   90.00
_cell.angle_beta   90.00
_cell.angle_gamma   90.00
#
_symmetry.space_group_name_H-M   'P 1'
#
loop_
_entity.id
_entity.type
_entity.pdbx_description
1 polymer ?
#
loop_
_entity_poly.entity_id
_entity_poly.type
_entity_poly.pdbx_seq_one_letter_code
_entity_poly.pdbx_strand_id
1 'polypeptide(L)'
;MMNALDDLPPESSAVIVDELTKSDPGLLAQLRGSQEPSNEQRAAVNELLARAVIRSLGPDWVPSAHGLAVERAVKAFLEKWPLNS
;
A
#
# COMPACT_ATOMS: atom_id res chain seq x y z
N MET A 1 15.81 -7.31 -10.55
CA MET A 1 14.51 -7.87 -10.94
C MET A 1 13.37 -6.93 -10.52
N MET A 2 12.42 -6.74 -11.39
CA MET A 2 11.23 -5.94 -11.07
C MET A 2 10.24 -6.78 -10.28
N ASN A 3 9.69 -6.22 -9.21
CA ASN A 3 8.65 -6.86 -8.43
C ASN A 3 7.37 -6.02 -8.48
N ALA A 4 6.32 -6.44 -7.79
CA ALA A 4 5.02 -5.79 -7.82
C ALA A 4 5.06 -4.30 -7.40
N LEU A 5 6.07 -3.89 -6.63
CA LEU A 5 6.20 -2.53 -6.15
C LEU A 5 7.05 -1.63 -7.05
N ASP A 6 7.88 -2.22 -7.92
CA ASP A 6 8.81 -1.45 -8.74
C ASP A 6 8.13 -0.63 -9.83
N ASP A 7 6.94 -1.04 -10.26
CA ASP A 7 6.17 -0.33 -11.28
C ASP A 7 5.38 0.86 -10.73
N LEU A 8 5.42 1.05 -9.41
CA LEU A 8 4.71 2.15 -8.76
C LEU A 8 5.58 3.41 -8.70
N PRO A 9 4.95 4.60 -8.60
CA PRO A 9 5.72 5.80 -8.33
C PRO A 9 6.61 5.63 -7.09
N PRO A 10 7.85 6.14 -7.09
CA PRO A 10 8.76 5.93 -5.97
C PRO A 10 8.20 6.33 -4.61
N GLU A 11 7.46 7.43 -4.55
CA GLU A 11 6.86 7.89 -3.31
C GLU A 11 5.83 6.90 -2.77
N SER A 12 4.98 6.37 -3.67
CA SER A 12 3.95 5.40 -3.29
C SER A 12 4.57 4.07 -2.88
N SER A 13 5.57 3.61 -3.61
CA SER A 13 6.30 2.39 -3.28
C SER A 13 6.95 2.51 -1.89
N ALA A 14 7.59 3.63 -1.61
CA ALA A 14 8.25 3.86 -0.32
C ALA A 14 7.25 3.82 0.84
N VAL A 15 6.08 4.44 0.67
CA VAL A 15 5.03 4.45 1.69
C VAL A 15 4.51 3.04 1.94
N ILE A 16 4.27 2.28 0.87
CA ILE A 16 3.79 0.90 0.99
C ILE A 16 4.82 0.03 1.72
N VAL A 17 6.08 0.14 1.35
CA VAL A 17 7.17 -0.60 2.00
C VAL A 17 7.23 -0.25 3.49
N ASP A 18 7.14 1.03 3.83
CA ASP A 18 7.19 1.47 5.22
C ASP A 18 6.02 0.90 6.03
N GLU A 19 4.81 1.01 5.51
CA GLU A 19 3.62 0.52 6.21
C GLU A 19 3.63 -1.00 6.36
N LEU A 20 4.01 -1.73 5.31
CA LEU A 20 4.08 -3.19 5.38
C LEU A 20 5.19 -3.66 6.33
N THR A 21 6.31 -2.95 6.36
CA THR A 21 7.40 -3.29 7.30
C THR A 21 6.92 -3.24 8.74
N LYS A 22 6.05 -2.28 9.06
CA LYS A 22 5.50 -2.12 10.41
C LYS A 22 4.37 -3.08 10.72
N SER A 23 3.52 -3.36 9.72
CA SER A 23 2.26 -4.06 9.96
C SER A 23 2.26 -5.51 9.51
N ASP A 24 2.89 -5.81 8.38
CA ASP A 24 2.93 -7.18 7.84
C ASP A 24 4.16 -7.39 6.97
N PRO A 25 5.33 -7.60 7.60
CA PRO A 25 6.56 -7.80 6.84
C PRO A 25 6.54 -9.08 5.98
N GLY A 26 5.72 -10.07 6.35
CA GLY A 26 5.54 -11.27 5.54
C GLY A 26 4.89 -10.96 4.20
N LEU A 27 3.88 -10.12 4.20
CA LEU A 27 3.22 -9.67 2.95
C LEU A 27 4.22 -8.88 2.09
N LEU A 28 5.03 -8.03 2.69
CA LEU A 28 6.06 -7.29 1.96
C LEU A 28 7.03 -8.24 1.26
N ALA A 29 7.47 -9.28 1.97
CA ALA A 29 8.37 -10.28 1.38
C ALA A 29 7.71 -10.99 0.20
N GLN A 30 6.43 -11.33 0.32
CA GLN A 30 5.67 -11.95 -0.77
C GLN A 30 5.60 -11.06 -2.00
N LEU A 31 5.33 -9.77 -1.80
CA LEU A 31 5.24 -8.81 -2.90
C LEU A 31 6.59 -8.60 -3.60
N ARG A 32 7.67 -8.60 -2.83
CA ARG A 32 9.01 -8.46 -3.38
C ARG A 32 9.44 -9.70 -4.18
N GLY A 33 8.87 -10.85 -3.85
CA GLY A 33 9.16 -12.09 -4.55
C GLY A 33 8.27 -12.34 -5.76
N SER A 34 7.31 -11.45 -6.05
CA SER A 34 6.33 -11.63 -7.11
C SER A 34 6.38 -10.50 -8.12
N GLN A 35 6.24 -10.83 -9.40
CA GLN A 35 6.11 -9.82 -10.47
C GLN A 35 4.70 -9.23 -10.49
N GLU A 36 3.70 -10.04 -10.14
CA GLU A 36 2.30 -9.62 -10.10
C GLU A 36 1.68 -10.12 -8.80
N PRO A 37 1.07 -9.23 -8.00
CA PRO A 37 0.43 -9.67 -6.77
C PRO A 37 -0.87 -10.43 -7.07
N SER A 38 -1.17 -11.44 -6.24
CA SER A 38 -2.44 -12.15 -6.33
C SER A 38 -3.58 -11.22 -5.90
N ASN A 39 -4.82 -11.62 -6.21
CA ASN A 39 -5.98 -10.84 -5.76
C ASN A 39 -6.04 -10.75 -4.24
N GLU A 40 -5.70 -11.83 -3.54
CA GLU A 40 -5.63 -11.83 -2.08
C GLU A 40 -4.58 -10.86 -1.55
N GLN A 41 -3.42 -10.83 -2.18
CA GLN A 41 -2.36 -9.89 -1.81
C GLN A 41 -2.78 -8.44 -2.06
N ARG A 42 -3.44 -8.18 -3.19
CA ARG A 42 -3.96 -6.85 -3.52
C ARG A 42 -4.97 -6.38 -2.47
N ALA A 43 -5.90 -7.27 -2.10
CA ALA A 43 -6.90 -6.95 -1.08
C ALA A 43 -6.25 -6.71 0.28
N ALA A 44 -5.24 -7.50 0.65
CA ALA A 44 -4.54 -7.34 1.91
C ALA A 44 -3.81 -5.99 1.98
N VAL A 45 -3.13 -5.60 0.90
CA VAL A 45 -2.45 -4.30 0.83
C VAL A 45 -3.47 -3.17 0.96
N ASN A 46 -4.56 -3.25 0.20
CA ASN A 46 -5.59 -2.23 0.24
C ASN A 46 -6.18 -2.06 1.65
N GLU A 47 -6.52 -3.15 2.30
CA GLU A 47 -7.07 -3.12 3.66
C GLU A 47 -6.07 -2.53 4.65
N LEU A 48 -4.82 -2.95 4.57
CA LEU A 48 -3.78 -2.50 5.48
C LEU A 48 -3.51 -1.00 5.32
N LEU A 49 -3.44 -0.51 4.09
CA LEU A 49 -3.24 0.91 3.81
C LEU A 49 -4.47 1.74 4.22
N ALA A 50 -5.67 1.20 4.02
CA ALA A 50 -6.90 1.89 4.46
C ALA A 50 -6.90 2.09 5.98
N ARG A 51 -6.48 1.09 6.73
CA ARG A 51 -6.34 1.19 8.19
C ARG A 51 -5.29 2.24 8.57
N ALA A 52 -4.21 2.33 7.82
CA ALA A 52 -3.17 3.33 8.07
C ALA A 52 -3.72 4.75 7.86
N VAL A 53 -4.55 4.96 6.84
CA VAL A 53 -5.22 6.25 6.63
C VAL A 53 -6.10 6.60 7.83
N ILE A 54 -6.92 5.66 8.29
CA ILE A 54 -7.81 5.89 9.43
C ILE A 54 -7.01 6.24 10.67
N ARG A 55 -5.91 5.55 10.95
CA ARG A 55 -5.06 5.82 12.11
C ARG A 55 -4.37 7.17 12.03
N SER A 56 -4.19 7.72 10.82
CA SER A 56 -3.54 9.00 10.61
C SER A 56 -4.48 10.20 10.76
N LEU A 57 -5.79 9.96 10.92
CA LEU A 57 -6.77 11.03 11.09
C LEU A 57 -6.55 11.73 12.43
N GLY A 58 -6.53 13.06 12.40
CA GLY A 58 -6.45 13.87 13.59
C GLY A 58 -7.80 14.05 14.27
N PRO A 59 -7.86 14.83 15.36
CA PRO A 59 -9.11 15.08 16.08
C PRO A 59 -10.23 15.65 15.23
N ASP A 60 -9.87 16.35 14.14
CA ASP A 60 -10.82 16.96 13.22
C ASP A 60 -11.19 16.06 12.04
N TRP A 61 -10.78 14.80 12.07
CA TRP A 61 -10.97 13.85 10.98
C TRP A 61 -10.29 14.27 9.69
N VAL A 62 -9.28 15.14 9.79
CA VAL A 62 -8.47 15.57 8.67
C VAL A 62 -7.22 14.71 8.60
N PRO A 63 -6.92 14.06 7.45
CA PRO A 63 -5.72 13.25 7.35
C PRO A 63 -4.46 14.09 7.49
N SER A 64 -3.46 13.54 8.19
CA SER A 64 -2.12 14.14 8.26
C SER A 64 -1.44 14.08 6.89
N ALA A 65 -0.27 14.73 6.77
CA ALA A 65 0.53 14.63 5.54
C ALA A 65 0.87 13.17 5.23
N HIS A 66 1.16 12.37 6.26
CA HIS A 66 1.42 10.94 6.09
C HIS A 66 0.18 10.21 5.59
N GLY A 67 -1.00 10.53 6.13
CA GLY A 67 -2.26 9.94 5.69
C GLY A 67 -2.56 10.23 4.23
N LEU A 68 -2.30 11.45 3.78
CA LEU A 68 -2.46 11.81 2.37
C LEU A 68 -1.49 11.04 1.47
N ALA A 69 -0.26 10.83 1.94
CA ALA A 69 0.73 10.04 1.21
C ALA A 69 0.26 8.58 1.09
N VAL A 70 -0.32 8.02 2.17
CA VAL A 70 -0.87 6.66 2.16
C VAL A 70 -2.05 6.57 1.19
N GLU A 71 -2.95 7.55 1.17
CA GLU A 71 -4.06 7.57 0.22
C GLU A 71 -3.58 7.56 -1.22
N ARG A 72 -2.56 8.34 -1.54
CA ARG A 72 -1.96 8.35 -2.88
C ARG A 72 -1.35 7.00 -3.22
N ALA A 73 -0.73 6.35 -2.23
CA ALA A 73 -0.16 5.02 -2.42
C ALA A 73 -1.24 3.97 -2.71
N VAL A 74 -2.37 4.02 -2.00
CA VAL A 74 -3.51 3.14 -2.25
C VAL A 74 -4.00 3.32 -3.69
N LYS A 75 -4.21 4.56 -4.09
CA LYS A 75 -4.70 4.87 -5.43
C LYS A 75 -3.73 4.36 -6.50
N ALA A 76 -2.45 4.64 -6.35
CA ALA A 76 -1.44 4.20 -7.31
C ALA A 76 -1.37 2.68 -7.39
N PHE A 77 -1.44 2.00 -6.24
CA PHE A 77 -1.42 0.54 -6.19
C PHE A 77 -2.62 -0.05 -6.90
N LEU A 78 -3.83 0.45 -6.64
CA LEU A 78 -5.05 -0.07 -7.26
C LEU A 78 -5.16 0.27 -8.74
N GLU A 79 -4.58 1.37 -9.19
CA GLU A 79 -4.50 1.69 -10.62
C GLU A 79 -3.62 0.71 -11.36
N LYS A 80 -2.50 0.31 -10.75
CA LYS A 80 -1.60 -0.68 -11.34
C LYS A 80 -2.11 -2.11 -11.17
N TRP A 81 -2.66 -2.41 -10.02
CA TRP A 81 -3.10 -3.75 -9.64
C TRP A 81 -4.55 -3.69 -9.14
N PRO A 82 -5.55 -3.53 -10.03
CA PRO A 82 -6.95 -3.41 -9.60
C PRO A 82 -7.45 -4.71 -8.96
N LEU A 83 -8.36 -4.53 -8.00
CA LEU A 83 -9.01 -5.68 -7.37
C LEU A 83 -10.00 -6.30 -8.35
N ASN A 84 -9.96 -7.61 -8.46
CA ASN A 84 -10.94 -8.37 -9.23
C ASN A 84 -12.07 -8.77 -8.28
N SER A 85 -13.24 -8.30 -8.57
CA SER A 85 -14.42 -8.64 -7.77
C SER A 85 -15.05 -9.94 -8.27
#